data_edddf89aedbecedfa95946b2093c62b5
#
_entry.id   edddf89aedbecedfa95946b2093c62b5
#
_cell.length_a   1.000
_cell.length_b   1.000
_cell.length_c   1.000
_cell.angle_alpha   90.00
_cell.angle_beta   90.00
_cell.angle_gamma   90.00
#
_symmetry.space_group_name_H-M   'P 1'
#
loop_
_entity.id
_entity.type
_entity.pdbx_description
1 polymer ?
#
loop_
_entity_poly.entity_id
_entity_poly.type
_entity_poly.pdbx_seq_one_letter_code
_entity_poly.pdbx_strand_id
1 'polypeptide(L)'
;MSALRQNDRWRWLTAGAVAVCLLAFTLLIGLLGWQGVRAFWPQPVDQYQFQPPQGAPLMVLGETLDRQQQGDRWRYVVKTGNRDFAAPDFRVIVSQGEAQTRRPAEALVLQRRSGGNAYGWLVELREDNEVLTARDRDALLQQRLKQVHEQLRQASNIRRIEMARLNAQLESLQQQADEQRRGGHFSLQDQSELDANSAALHKRFGALAQQLAHLQHESQRDTLVLRDVQGDDHLIPLAQVVAAWYPNSLSLGQKIGHFLSQIWQFVSDSPTSGGSENGALPAIFGTVLMVLLMSVIVMPLGVVAAVWLHEYAGRNALTRLVRIAVVNLAGVPSIVYGVFGLGFFIWLIGGTLDQLFFSRSLPNPTFGTPGLLWAALTLALLTLPVVIVATEEGLSRIPDNLRQGSLALGATQAETLWRVVLPLAVPAMLTGLILAVARAAGETAPLMLVGVVKMVPELPVDAVFPYLHLDRKFMHLGFQIYDLAFQSPNIDADRPLVYATALLLVAIILSLNLLAMVLRHRLRER
;
A
#
# COMPACT_ATOMS: atom_id res chain seq x y z
N MET A 1 -59.53 -7.47 -2.09
CA MET A 1 -58.81 -7.26 -0.81
C MET A 1 -57.64 -8.24 -0.55
N SER A 2 -57.64 -9.48 -1.08
CA SER A 2 -56.54 -10.45 -0.85
C SER A 2 -55.23 -10.11 -1.56
N ALA A 3 -55.27 -9.57 -2.76
CA ALA A 3 -54.05 -9.20 -3.55
C ALA A 3 -53.27 -8.01 -2.96
N LEU A 4 -53.94 -7.06 -2.32
CA LEU A 4 -53.28 -5.92 -1.65
C LEU A 4 -52.51 -6.37 -0.39
N ARG A 5 -53.05 -7.33 0.40
CA ARG A 5 -52.34 -7.90 1.56
C ARG A 5 -51.15 -8.77 1.19
N GLN A 6 -51.15 -9.40 0.02
CA GLN A 6 -50.05 -10.22 -0.47
C GLN A 6 -48.86 -9.33 -0.91
N ASN A 7 -49.15 -8.17 -1.53
CA ASN A 7 -48.13 -7.19 -1.90
C ASN A 7 -47.47 -6.55 -0.67
N ASP A 8 -48.19 -6.34 0.43
CA ASP A 8 -47.61 -5.77 1.65
C ASP A 8 -46.67 -6.76 2.35
N ARG A 9 -46.95 -8.07 2.33
CA ARG A 9 -46.03 -9.08 2.90
C ARG A 9 -44.67 -9.08 2.18
N TRP A 10 -44.64 -9.00 0.86
CA TRP A 10 -43.41 -8.92 0.08
C TRP A 10 -42.66 -7.64 0.33
N ARG A 11 -43.32 -6.49 0.51
CA ARG A 11 -42.69 -5.22 0.88
C ARG A 11 -42.01 -5.31 2.23
N TRP A 12 -42.66 -5.92 3.24
CA TRP A 12 -42.07 -6.12 4.56
C TRP A 12 -40.87 -7.09 4.52
N LEU A 13 -40.95 -8.17 3.74
CA LEU A 13 -39.85 -9.10 3.56
C LEU A 13 -38.64 -8.44 2.87
N THR A 14 -38.89 -7.68 1.80
CA THR A 14 -37.79 -6.96 1.12
C THR A 14 -37.21 -5.87 2.00
N ALA A 15 -38.01 -5.10 2.71
CA ALA A 15 -37.52 -4.11 3.67
C ALA A 15 -36.70 -4.76 4.82
N GLY A 16 -37.17 -5.89 5.33
CA GLY A 16 -36.46 -6.67 6.33
C GLY A 16 -35.13 -7.21 5.82
N ALA A 17 -35.11 -7.76 4.60
CA ALA A 17 -33.86 -8.23 3.98
C ALA A 17 -32.84 -7.09 3.79
N VAL A 18 -33.27 -5.92 3.31
CA VAL A 18 -32.42 -4.73 3.17
C VAL A 18 -31.90 -4.27 4.53
N ALA A 19 -32.77 -4.24 5.57
CA ALA A 19 -32.34 -3.87 6.92
C ALA A 19 -31.29 -4.83 7.49
N VAL A 20 -31.46 -6.15 7.29
CA VAL A 20 -30.47 -7.16 7.71
C VAL A 20 -29.15 -6.97 6.98
N CYS A 21 -29.17 -6.75 5.66
CA CYS A 21 -27.94 -6.49 4.89
C CYS A 21 -27.21 -5.22 5.37
N LEU A 22 -27.93 -4.12 5.60
CA LEU A 22 -27.36 -2.89 6.11
C LEU A 22 -26.78 -3.08 7.51
N LEU A 23 -27.47 -3.79 8.38
CA LEU A 23 -27.01 -4.09 9.73
C LEU A 23 -25.78 -4.98 9.71
N ALA A 24 -25.74 -6.03 8.88
CA ALA A 24 -24.57 -6.89 8.70
C ALA A 24 -23.37 -6.11 8.17
N PHE A 25 -23.58 -5.23 7.19
CA PHE A 25 -22.52 -4.38 6.66
C PHE A 25 -21.98 -3.39 7.70
N THR A 26 -22.86 -2.75 8.46
CA THR A 26 -22.48 -1.82 9.54
C THR A 26 -21.73 -2.54 10.65
N LEU A 27 -22.17 -3.75 11.03
CA LEU A 27 -21.46 -4.59 12.00
C LEU A 27 -20.07 -5.00 11.48
N LEU A 28 -19.94 -5.38 10.22
CA LEU A 28 -18.67 -5.73 9.62
C LEU A 28 -17.68 -4.55 9.69
N ILE A 29 -18.11 -3.36 9.24
CA ILE A 29 -17.27 -2.15 9.31
C ILE A 29 -16.97 -1.77 10.76
N GLY A 30 -17.95 -1.87 11.65
CA GLY A 30 -17.77 -1.63 13.08
C GLY A 30 -16.75 -2.58 13.72
N LEU A 31 -16.77 -3.86 13.34
CA LEU A 31 -15.79 -4.86 13.79
C LEU A 31 -14.39 -4.56 13.24
N LEU A 32 -14.27 -4.26 11.94
CA LEU A 32 -13.01 -3.86 11.33
C LEU A 32 -12.44 -2.60 12.01
N GLY A 33 -13.30 -1.61 12.26
CA GLY A 33 -12.93 -0.38 12.96
C GLY A 33 -12.45 -0.63 14.37
N TRP A 34 -13.22 -1.40 15.16
CA TRP A 34 -12.88 -1.73 16.54
C TRP A 34 -11.57 -2.49 16.66
N GLN A 35 -11.40 -3.53 15.85
CA GLN A 35 -10.20 -4.35 15.84
C GLN A 35 -8.98 -3.59 15.29
N GLY A 36 -9.17 -2.81 14.22
CA GLY A 36 -8.10 -2.03 13.60
C GLY A 36 -7.61 -0.88 14.47
N VAL A 37 -8.53 -0.15 15.14
CA VAL A 37 -8.18 0.92 16.08
C VAL A 37 -7.36 0.36 17.25
N ARG A 38 -7.68 -0.85 17.70
CA ARG A 38 -6.98 -1.52 18.79
C ARG A 38 -5.50 -1.79 18.48
N ALA A 39 -5.10 -1.88 17.21
CA ALA A 39 -3.71 -2.06 16.80
C ALA A 39 -2.80 -0.91 17.24
N PHE A 40 -3.34 0.31 17.30
CA PHE A 40 -2.57 1.53 17.57
C PHE A 40 -2.70 2.02 19.02
N TRP A 41 -3.62 1.41 19.79
CA TRP A 41 -3.80 1.80 21.18
C TRP A 41 -2.64 1.27 22.03
N PRO A 42 -1.94 2.15 22.80
CA PRO A 42 -0.81 1.72 23.64
C PRO A 42 -1.29 0.72 24.70
N GLN A 43 -0.85 -0.53 24.54
CA GLN A 43 -1.16 -1.59 25.47
C GLN A 43 -0.29 -1.45 26.75
N PRO A 44 -0.80 -1.81 27.93
CA PRO A 44 0.01 -1.86 29.12
C PRO A 44 1.06 -2.98 29.01
N VAL A 45 2.23 -2.72 29.57
CA VAL A 45 3.28 -3.74 29.70
C VAL A 45 3.17 -4.37 31.06
N ASP A 46 2.88 -5.66 31.06
CA ASP A 46 2.71 -6.47 32.26
C ASP A 46 3.96 -7.32 32.51
N GLN A 47 4.40 -7.42 33.75
CA GLN A 47 5.45 -8.32 34.21
C GLN A 47 4.78 -9.53 34.85
N TYR A 48 5.04 -10.71 34.28
CA TYR A 48 4.53 -11.98 34.73
C TYR A 48 5.61 -12.78 35.46
N GLN A 49 5.27 -13.35 36.60
CA GLN A 49 6.05 -14.39 37.23
C GLN A 49 5.40 -15.75 36.91
N PHE A 50 6.08 -16.53 36.12
CA PHE A 50 5.59 -17.83 35.66
C PHE A 50 6.50 -18.94 36.16
N GLN A 51 5.90 -19.98 36.72
CA GLN A 51 6.61 -21.20 37.09
C GLN A 51 6.24 -22.31 36.11
N PRO A 52 7.16 -22.65 35.18
CA PRO A 52 6.92 -23.76 34.25
C PRO A 52 6.79 -25.09 35.04
N PRO A 53 6.05 -26.09 34.49
CA PRO A 53 5.88 -27.38 35.13
C PRO A 53 7.20 -28.13 35.43
N GLN A 54 8.24 -27.82 34.71
CA GLN A 54 9.62 -28.31 34.90
C GLN A 54 10.57 -27.12 34.62
N GLY A 55 11.17 -26.55 35.66
CA GLY A 55 12.15 -25.46 35.51
C GLY A 55 12.11 -24.42 36.65
N ALA A 56 13.04 -23.48 36.59
CA ALA A 56 13.10 -22.35 37.49
C ALA A 56 11.98 -21.33 37.18
N PRO A 57 11.54 -20.50 38.15
CA PRO A 57 10.58 -19.44 37.90
C PRO A 57 11.13 -18.48 36.83
N LEU A 58 10.33 -18.24 35.80
CA LEU A 58 10.67 -17.37 34.68
C LEU A 58 9.92 -16.04 34.83
N MET A 59 10.65 -14.95 34.74
CA MET A 59 10.07 -13.62 34.66
C MET A 59 9.86 -13.28 33.19
N VAL A 60 8.69 -12.78 32.82
CA VAL A 60 8.34 -12.37 31.46
C VAL A 60 7.79 -10.96 31.50
N LEU A 61 8.33 -10.07 30.68
CA LEU A 61 7.88 -8.69 30.51
C LEU A 61 7.35 -8.53 29.09
N GLY A 62 6.14 -7.97 28.94
CA GLY A 62 5.60 -7.75 27.60
C GLY A 62 4.14 -7.29 27.58
N GLU A 63 3.63 -7.10 26.38
CA GLU A 63 2.23 -6.72 26.11
C GLU A 63 1.36 -7.97 26.00
N THR A 64 0.23 -7.98 26.70
CA THR A 64 -0.73 -9.10 26.63
C THR A 64 -1.63 -8.94 25.41
N LEU A 65 -1.46 -9.83 24.44
CA LEU A 65 -2.25 -9.83 23.19
C LEU A 65 -3.59 -10.55 23.36
N ASP A 66 -3.56 -11.70 24.02
CA ASP A 66 -4.74 -12.55 24.19
C ASP A 66 -4.74 -13.19 25.59
N ARG A 67 -5.95 -13.33 26.12
CA ARG A 67 -6.20 -13.95 27.42
C ARG A 67 -7.42 -14.84 27.33
N GLN A 68 -7.23 -16.14 27.48
CA GLN A 68 -8.27 -17.15 27.37
C GLN A 68 -8.30 -18.03 28.61
N GLN A 69 -9.50 -18.25 29.13
CA GLN A 69 -9.74 -19.22 30.19
C GLN A 69 -10.14 -20.56 29.56
N GLN A 70 -9.37 -21.60 29.85
CA GLN A 70 -9.63 -22.98 29.42
C GLN A 70 -9.83 -23.86 30.67
N GLY A 71 -11.08 -23.95 31.16
CA GLY A 71 -11.38 -24.61 32.43
C GLY A 71 -10.72 -23.89 33.61
N ASP A 72 -9.92 -24.61 34.39
CA ASP A 72 -9.18 -24.08 35.55
C ASP A 72 -7.84 -23.40 35.18
N ARG A 73 -7.49 -23.40 33.88
CA ARG A 73 -6.22 -22.86 33.40
C ARG A 73 -6.45 -21.58 32.62
N TRP A 74 -5.56 -20.61 32.82
CA TRP A 74 -5.48 -19.40 32.04
C TRP A 74 -4.35 -19.48 31.04
N ARG A 75 -4.65 -19.18 29.76
CA ARG A 75 -3.67 -19.06 28.69
C ARG A 75 -3.50 -17.58 28.36
N TYR A 76 -2.29 -17.08 28.47
CA TYR A 76 -1.88 -15.74 28.08
C TYR A 76 -0.94 -15.82 26.89
N VAL A 77 -1.19 -15.04 25.86
CA VAL A 77 -0.25 -14.82 24.76
C VAL A 77 0.37 -13.45 24.99
N VAL A 78 1.66 -13.44 25.33
CA VAL A 78 2.41 -12.24 25.68
C VAL A 78 3.45 -11.96 24.61
N LYS A 79 3.44 -10.75 24.07
CA LYS A 79 4.47 -10.24 23.17
C LYS A 79 5.64 -9.79 24.03
N THR A 80 6.72 -10.55 23.98
CA THR A 80 7.92 -10.30 24.78
C THR A 80 8.95 -9.47 24.03
N GLY A 81 8.82 -9.38 22.70
CA GLY A 81 9.78 -8.66 21.86
C GLY A 81 11.21 -9.19 22.02
N ASN A 82 12.17 -8.30 21.89
CA ASN A 82 13.58 -8.62 22.15
C ASN A 82 14.13 -9.76 21.27
N ARG A 83 13.64 -9.87 20.03
CA ARG A 83 13.92 -10.97 19.11
C ARG A 83 15.41 -11.26 18.91
N ASP A 84 16.25 -10.22 18.99
CA ASP A 84 17.68 -10.32 18.69
C ASP A 84 18.49 -10.86 19.88
N PHE A 85 17.98 -10.76 21.12
CA PHE A 85 18.71 -11.13 22.31
C PHE A 85 17.95 -12.04 23.28
N ALA A 86 16.65 -12.18 23.17
CA ALA A 86 15.86 -13.07 24.01
C ALA A 86 14.68 -13.67 23.21
N ALA A 87 14.97 -14.71 22.41
CA ALA A 87 13.93 -15.44 21.69
C ALA A 87 13.03 -16.24 22.65
N PRO A 88 11.72 -16.41 22.34
CA PRO A 88 10.97 -15.95 21.20
C PRO A 88 10.24 -14.61 21.43
N ASP A 89 9.86 -13.91 20.34
CA ASP A 89 9.06 -12.66 20.36
C ASP A 89 7.74 -12.78 21.10
N PHE A 90 7.19 -13.98 21.17
CA PHE A 90 5.91 -14.30 21.79
C PHE A 90 6.06 -15.51 22.68
N ARG A 91 5.49 -15.41 23.88
CA ARG A 91 5.43 -16.53 24.81
C ARG A 91 3.99 -16.82 25.19
N VAL A 92 3.66 -18.12 25.18
CA VAL A 92 2.40 -18.60 25.70
C VAL A 92 2.62 -19.02 27.15
N ILE A 93 1.98 -18.31 28.07
CA ILE A 93 2.02 -18.60 29.50
C ILE A 93 0.73 -19.32 29.85
N VAL A 94 0.82 -20.51 30.44
CA VAL A 94 -0.32 -21.28 30.96
C VAL A 94 -0.20 -21.34 32.47
N SER A 95 -1.13 -20.74 33.18
CA SER A 95 -1.15 -20.69 34.64
C SER A 95 -2.37 -21.43 35.21
N GLN A 96 -2.21 -22.09 36.35
CA GLN A 96 -3.31 -22.58 37.17
C GLN A 96 -3.84 -21.39 38.00
N GLY A 97 -5.00 -20.86 37.61
CA GLY A 97 -5.52 -19.62 38.15
C GLY A 97 -4.98 -18.36 37.44
N GLU A 98 -5.43 -17.20 37.91
CA GLU A 98 -4.99 -15.92 37.34
C GLU A 98 -3.53 -15.64 37.69
N ALA A 99 -2.70 -15.37 36.66
CA ALA A 99 -1.27 -15.14 36.86
C ALA A 99 -1.06 -13.83 37.65
N GLN A 100 -0.12 -13.85 38.60
CA GLN A 100 0.30 -12.63 39.29
C GLN A 100 0.98 -11.71 38.30
N THR A 101 0.39 -10.52 38.14
CA THR A 101 0.90 -9.50 37.21
C THR A 101 1.29 -8.24 37.99
N ARG A 102 2.45 -7.69 37.66
CA ARG A 102 2.90 -6.37 38.14
C ARG A 102 3.01 -5.44 36.94
N ARG A 103 2.60 -4.19 37.10
CA ARG A 103 2.73 -3.13 36.08
C ARG A 103 3.80 -2.14 36.49
N PRO A 104 5.08 -2.36 36.12
CA PRO A 104 6.10 -1.40 36.45
C PRO A 104 5.90 -0.11 35.68
N ALA A 105 5.85 1.03 36.37
CA ALA A 105 5.66 2.35 35.73
C ALA A 105 6.86 2.74 34.85
N GLU A 106 8.04 2.22 35.18
CA GLU A 106 9.31 2.51 34.52
C GLU A 106 9.62 1.55 33.34
N ALA A 107 8.68 0.66 32.98
CA ALA A 107 8.87 -0.23 31.83
C ALA A 107 8.87 0.59 30.54
N LEU A 108 9.98 0.53 29.82
CA LEU A 108 10.20 1.21 28.54
C LEU A 108 9.86 0.27 27.38
N VAL A 109 9.13 0.80 26.41
CA VAL A 109 8.92 0.16 25.10
C VAL A 109 9.73 0.92 24.06
N LEU A 110 10.56 0.19 23.33
CA LEU A 110 11.30 0.70 22.20
C LEU A 110 10.73 0.09 20.92
N GLN A 111 10.14 0.93 20.08
CA GLN A 111 9.78 0.54 18.72
C GLN A 111 11.04 0.65 17.85
N ARG A 112 11.46 -0.46 17.24
CA ARG A 112 12.67 -0.52 16.42
C ARG A 112 12.33 -0.65 14.94
N ARG A 113 13.27 -0.26 14.08
CA ARG A 113 13.18 -0.39 12.62
C ARG A 113 13.23 -1.83 12.14
N SER A 114 13.98 -2.67 12.87
CA SER A 114 14.13 -4.10 12.63
C SER A 114 14.16 -4.85 13.95
N GLY A 115 13.80 -6.13 13.95
CA GLY A 115 13.81 -6.97 15.15
C GLY A 115 12.62 -6.79 16.09
N GLY A 116 11.58 -6.05 15.68
CA GLY A 116 10.36 -5.83 16.48
C GLY A 116 10.55 -4.90 17.69
N ASN A 117 9.56 -4.83 18.59
CA ASN A 117 9.65 -4.02 19.80
C ASN A 117 10.63 -4.62 20.81
N ALA A 118 11.29 -3.77 21.59
CA ALA A 118 12.09 -4.17 22.74
C ALA A 118 11.43 -3.67 24.03
N TYR A 119 11.44 -4.50 25.07
CA TYR A 119 10.85 -4.22 26.39
C TYR A 119 11.92 -4.37 27.46
N GLY A 120 12.01 -3.39 28.36
CA GLY A 120 13.00 -3.41 29.44
C GLY A 120 13.02 -2.09 30.23
N TRP A 121 14.15 -1.83 30.86
CA TRP A 121 14.38 -0.61 31.61
C TRP A 121 15.58 0.14 31.05
N LEU A 122 15.46 1.46 30.91
CA LEU A 122 16.57 2.32 30.50
C LEU A 122 17.60 2.40 31.62
N VAL A 123 18.80 1.89 31.37
CA VAL A 123 19.92 1.96 32.30
C VAL A 123 20.71 3.24 32.09
N GLU A 124 21.22 3.45 30.88
CA GLU A 124 22.05 4.58 30.52
C GLU A 124 22.01 4.87 29.02
N LEU A 125 22.42 6.06 28.67
CA LEU A 125 22.66 6.50 27.29
C LEU A 125 24.15 6.69 27.10
N ARG A 126 24.68 6.28 25.96
CA ARG A 126 26.11 6.40 25.60
C ARG A 126 26.29 7.12 24.28
N GLU A 127 27.31 7.96 24.21
CA GLU A 127 27.83 8.55 22.98
C GLU A 127 29.28 8.08 22.81
N ASP A 128 29.59 7.40 21.71
CA ASP A 128 30.92 6.77 21.47
C ASP A 128 31.44 5.93 22.67
N ASN A 129 30.59 5.16 23.31
CA ASN A 129 30.83 4.38 24.53
C ASN A 129 31.00 5.19 25.83
N GLU A 130 30.96 6.53 25.82
CA GLU A 130 30.96 7.35 27.01
C GLU A 130 29.55 7.53 27.58
N VAL A 131 29.39 7.34 28.89
CA VAL A 131 28.08 7.45 29.55
C VAL A 131 27.63 8.91 29.63
N LEU A 132 26.47 9.22 29.08
CA LEU A 132 25.89 10.55 29.17
C LEU A 132 25.17 10.72 30.53
N THR A 133 25.68 11.62 31.35
CA THR A 133 25.05 11.94 32.64
C THR A 133 24.03 13.08 32.48
N ALA A 134 22.77 12.81 32.77
CA ALA A 134 21.73 13.84 32.83
C ALA A 134 20.85 13.65 34.06
N ARG A 135 20.28 14.77 34.58
CA ARG A 135 19.29 14.73 35.66
C ARG A 135 18.00 14.03 35.22
N ASP A 136 17.60 14.22 33.97
CA ASP A 136 16.43 13.62 33.35
C ASP A 136 16.88 12.81 32.12
N ARG A 137 16.96 11.48 32.31
CA ARG A 137 17.38 10.55 31.25
C ARG A 137 16.36 10.45 30.13
N ASP A 138 15.06 10.62 30.45
CA ASP A 138 13.98 10.50 29.50
C ASP A 138 13.94 11.70 28.55
N ALA A 139 14.13 12.90 29.09
CA ALA A 139 14.25 14.11 28.28
C ALA A 139 15.49 14.04 27.35
N LEU A 140 16.61 13.55 27.86
CA LEU A 140 17.82 13.35 27.06
C LEU A 140 17.59 12.32 25.95
N LEU A 141 16.93 11.19 26.25
CA LEU A 141 16.59 10.16 25.26
C LEU A 141 15.75 10.75 24.12
N GLN A 142 14.70 11.50 24.44
CA GLN A 142 13.81 12.11 23.43
C GLN A 142 14.56 13.15 22.58
N GLN A 143 15.45 13.92 23.18
CA GLN A 143 16.27 14.91 22.48
C GLN A 143 17.23 14.22 21.50
N ARG A 144 17.95 13.19 21.94
CA ARG A 144 18.89 12.43 21.10
C ARG A 144 18.18 11.68 19.97
N LEU A 145 17.04 11.07 20.25
CA LEU A 145 16.21 10.45 19.21
C LEU A 145 15.82 11.44 18.10
N LYS A 146 15.41 12.66 18.45
CA LYS A 146 15.12 13.69 17.45
C LYS A 146 16.33 14.05 16.59
N GLN A 147 17.50 14.19 17.19
CA GLN A 147 18.74 14.48 16.46
C GLN A 147 19.11 13.36 15.48
N VAL A 148 19.11 12.12 15.97
CA VAL A 148 19.40 10.93 15.15
C VAL A 148 18.38 10.78 14.00
N HIS A 149 17.10 11.01 14.27
CA HIS A 149 16.08 10.98 13.22
C HIS A 149 16.29 12.05 12.15
N GLU A 150 16.71 13.25 12.53
CA GLU A 150 17.01 14.30 11.55
C GLU A 150 18.22 13.94 10.69
N GLN A 151 19.30 13.41 11.29
CA GLN A 151 20.45 12.90 10.54
C GLN A 151 20.07 11.78 9.55
N LEU A 152 19.24 10.85 9.99
CA LEU A 152 18.74 9.76 9.13
C LEU A 152 17.84 10.26 8.00
N ARG A 153 17.01 11.30 8.23
CA ARG A 153 16.23 11.96 7.18
C ARG A 153 17.14 12.62 6.14
N GLN A 154 18.17 13.36 6.59
CA GLN A 154 19.14 13.98 5.69
C GLN A 154 19.89 12.93 4.88
N ALA A 155 20.36 11.85 5.50
CA ALA A 155 20.99 10.72 4.82
C ALA A 155 20.06 10.06 3.78
N SER A 156 18.79 9.90 4.11
CA SER A 156 17.77 9.38 3.19
C SER A 156 17.53 10.31 1.99
N ASN A 157 17.47 11.61 2.20
CA ASN A 157 17.30 12.61 1.14
C ASN A 157 18.49 12.62 0.17
N ILE A 158 19.71 12.62 0.70
CA ILE A 158 20.93 12.54 -0.11
C ILE A 158 20.87 11.28 -1.00
N ARG A 159 20.60 10.12 -0.41
CA ARG A 159 20.59 8.85 -1.15
C ARG A 159 19.48 8.79 -2.19
N ARG A 160 18.24 9.18 -1.83
CA ARG A 160 17.06 8.98 -2.69
C ARG A 160 16.84 10.07 -3.72
N ILE A 161 17.26 11.29 -3.45
CA ILE A 161 16.98 12.42 -4.34
C ILE A 161 18.25 12.85 -5.04
N GLU A 162 19.31 13.18 -4.28
CA GLU A 162 20.48 13.80 -4.88
C GLU A 162 21.33 12.79 -5.65
N MET A 163 21.63 11.64 -5.04
CA MET A 163 22.38 10.58 -5.75
C MET A 163 21.60 9.97 -6.90
N ALA A 164 20.27 9.79 -6.77
CA ALA A 164 19.43 9.31 -7.86
C ALA A 164 19.44 10.28 -9.05
N ARG A 165 19.36 11.60 -8.82
CA ARG A 165 19.48 12.61 -9.88
C ARG A 165 20.83 12.55 -10.60
N LEU A 166 21.93 12.41 -9.85
CA LEU A 166 23.25 12.31 -10.46
C LEU A 166 23.40 11.05 -11.32
N ASN A 167 22.87 9.91 -10.84
CA ASN A 167 22.85 8.67 -11.63
C ASN A 167 22.05 8.85 -12.92
N ALA A 168 20.86 9.43 -12.84
CA ALA A 168 20.06 9.71 -14.03
C ALA A 168 20.76 10.67 -15.02
N GLN A 169 21.48 11.68 -14.50
CA GLN A 169 22.27 12.56 -15.35
C GLN A 169 23.43 11.83 -16.02
N LEU A 170 24.13 10.93 -15.31
CA LEU A 170 25.18 10.10 -15.87
C LEU A 170 24.65 9.18 -16.96
N GLU A 171 23.51 8.52 -16.72
CA GLU A 171 22.84 7.66 -17.70
C GLU A 171 22.42 8.46 -18.95
N SER A 172 21.84 9.65 -18.77
CA SER A 172 21.43 10.50 -19.89
C SER A 172 22.61 10.97 -20.74
N LEU A 173 23.74 11.32 -20.11
CA LEU A 173 24.96 11.67 -20.83
C LEU A 173 25.52 10.49 -21.63
N GLN A 174 25.54 9.30 -21.05
CA GLN A 174 25.97 8.08 -21.74
C GLN A 174 25.05 7.74 -22.91
N GLN A 175 23.73 7.86 -22.74
CA GLN A 175 22.77 7.65 -23.82
C GLN A 175 22.96 8.62 -24.97
N GLN A 176 23.13 9.91 -24.69
CA GLN A 176 23.41 10.94 -25.70
C GLN A 176 24.69 10.65 -26.49
N ALA A 177 25.77 10.29 -25.76
CA ALA A 177 27.04 9.93 -26.39
C ALA A 177 26.90 8.70 -27.29
N ASP A 178 26.15 7.70 -26.87
CA ASP A 178 25.90 6.49 -27.64
C ASP A 178 25.04 6.76 -28.89
N GLU A 179 24.08 7.66 -28.82
CA GLU A 179 23.28 8.10 -29.97
C GLU A 179 24.14 8.84 -31.01
N GLN A 180 24.96 9.77 -30.56
CA GLN A 180 25.89 10.49 -31.43
C GLN A 180 26.92 9.56 -32.09
N ARG A 181 27.46 8.58 -31.34
CA ARG A 181 28.36 7.54 -31.90
C ARG A 181 27.70 6.73 -33.02
N ARG A 182 26.41 6.38 -32.85
CA ARG A 182 25.66 5.63 -33.89
C ARG A 182 25.29 6.49 -35.07
N GLY A 183 25.05 7.79 -34.87
CA GLY A 183 24.79 8.75 -35.92
C GLY A 183 26.04 9.09 -36.76
N GLY A 184 27.22 8.59 -36.37
CA GLY A 184 28.49 8.89 -37.03
C GLY A 184 28.97 10.34 -36.82
N HIS A 185 28.38 11.08 -35.89
CA HIS A 185 28.70 12.49 -35.61
C HIS A 185 29.53 12.68 -34.32
N PHE A 186 30.02 11.60 -33.70
CA PHE A 186 30.79 11.66 -32.46
C PHE A 186 32.25 11.98 -32.72
N SER A 187 32.69 13.17 -32.31
CA SER A 187 34.05 13.68 -32.49
C SER A 187 34.92 13.46 -31.23
N LEU A 188 36.26 13.66 -31.40
CA LEU A 188 37.18 13.65 -30.27
C LEU A 188 36.86 14.78 -29.24
N GLN A 189 36.27 15.86 -29.69
CA GLN A 189 35.85 16.95 -28.85
C GLN A 189 34.63 16.54 -27.97
N ASP A 190 33.66 15.85 -28.57
CA ASP A 190 32.49 15.30 -27.86
C ASP A 190 32.92 14.27 -26.80
N GLN A 191 33.93 13.45 -27.11
CA GLN A 191 34.52 12.52 -26.13
C GLN A 191 35.13 13.28 -24.94
N SER A 192 35.89 14.34 -25.20
CA SER A 192 36.52 15.15 -24.15
C SER A 192 35.49 15.85 -23.28
N GLU A 193 34.39 16.36 -23.87
CA GLU A 193 33.27 16.95 -23.11
C GLU A 193 32.51 15.92 -22.29
N LEU A 194 32.28 14.74 -22.81
CA LEU A 194 31.67 13.63 -22.07
C LEU A 194 32.52 13.25 -20.87
N ASP A 195 33.84 13.08 -21.07
CA ASP A 195 34.75 12.71 -20.00
C ASP A 195 34.84 13.80 -18.93
N ALA A 196 34.85 15.05 -19.31
CA ALA A 196 34.86 16.19 -18.37
C ALA A 196 33.54 16.27 -17.57
N ASN A 197 32.39 16.14 -18.22
CA ASN A 197 31.09 16.18 -17.58
C ASN A 197 30.88 14.97 -16.66
N SER A 198 31.25 13.77 -17.09
CA SER A 198 31.17 12.57 -16.26
C SER A 198 32.09 12.64 -15.03
N ALA A 199 33.32 13.14 -15.21
CA ALA A 199 34.25 13.38 -14.09
C ALA A 199 33.70 14.39 -13.07
N ALA A 200 33.06 15.47 -13.54
CA ALA A 200 32.41 16.44 -12.66
C ALA A 200 31.25 15.84 -11.85
N LEU A 201 30.41 15.01 -12.49
CA LEU A 201 29.33 14.30 -11.82
C LEU A 201 29.84 13.24 -10.83
N HIS A 202 30.87 12.48 -11.20
CA HIS A 202 31.53 11.52 -10.29
C HIS A 202 32.15 12.22 -9.07
N LYS A 203 32.75 13.39 -9.24
CA LYS A 203 33.27 14.19 -8.12
C LYS A 203 32.14 14.61 -7.16
N ARG A 204 31.00 15.07 -7.70
CA ARG A 204 29.82 15.41 -6.89
C ARG A 204 29.25 14.19 -6.17
N PHE A 205 29.16 13.06 -6.87
CA PHE A 205 28.73 11.79 -6.28
C PHE A 205 29.64 11.36 -5.12
N GLY A 206 30.96 11.47 -5.30
CA GLY A 206 31.95 11.19 -4.25
C GLY A 206 31.78 12.08 -3.02
N ALA A 207 31.53 13.38 -3.21
CA ALA A 207 31.28 14.31 -2.10
C ALA A 207 29.97 13.95 -1.34
N LEU A 208 28.90 13.62 -2.05
CA LEU A 208 27.64 13.17 -1.43
C LEU A 208 27.81 11.82 -0.71
N ALA A 209 28.59 10.90 -1.28
CA ALA A 209 28.90 9.62 -0.66
C ALA A 209 29.67 9.79 0.67
N GLN A 210 30.64 10.73 0.71
CA GLN A 210 31.34 11.08 1.93
C GLN A 210 30.41 11.71 2.98
N GLN A 211 29.55 12.63 2.57
CA GLN A 211 28.56 13.24 3.46
C GLN A 211 27.58 12.20 4.00
N LEU A 212 27.11 11.27 3.16
CA LEU A 212 26.25 10.16 3.57
C LEU A 212 26.95 9.26 4.60
N ALA A 213 28.21 8.89 4.35
CA ALA A 213 29.01 8.08 5.28
C ALA A 213 29.20 8.78 6.63
N HIS A 214 29.45 10.09 6.62
CA HIS A 214 29.56 10.90 7.84
C HIS A 214 28.25 10.89 8.64
N LEU A 215 27.10 11.18 8.01
CA LEU A 215 25.80 11.15 8.67
C LEU A 215 25.44 9.75 9.21
N GLN A 216 25.79 8.71 8.48
CA GLN A 216 25.59 7.33 8.94
C GLN A 216 26.46 7.00 10.16
N HIS A 217 27.71 7.41 10.15
CA HIS A 217 28.61 7.23 11.29
C HIS A 217 28.10 8.00 12.52
N GLU A 218 27.76 9.29 12.36
CA GLU A 218 27.19 10.08 13.46
C GLU A 218 25.91 9.49 14.03
N SER A 219 25.00 9.00 13.18
CA SER A 219 23.75 8.41 13.64
C SER A 219 23.93 7.10 14.42
N GLN A 220 25.08 6.43 14.30
CA GLN A 220 25.41 5.20 15.01
C GLN A 220 26.18 5.41 16.32
N ARG A 221 26.65 6.63 16.59
CA ARG A 221 27.41 6.96 17.79
C ARG A 221 26.60 6.85 19.07
N ASP A 222 25.32 7.24 18.97
CA ASP A 222 24.40 7.24 20.10
C ASP A 222 23.81 5.86 20.31
N THR A 223 24.03 5.30 21.49
CA THR A 223 23.50 4.00 21.92
C THR A 223 22.76 4.12 23.24
N LEU A 224 21.75 3.28 23.44
CA LEU A 224 21.11 3.10 24.73
C LEU A 224 21.39 1.71 25.29
N VAL A 225 21.48 1.59 26.59
CA VAL A 225 21.55 0.33 27.31
C VAL A 225 20.17 0.03 27.89
N LEU A 226 19.57 -1.06 27.36
CA LEU A 226 18.30 -1.58 27.82
C LEU A 226 18.55 -2.82 28.67
N ARG A 227 18.07 -2.82 29.92
CA ARG A 227 18.08 -4.00 30.77
C ARG A 227 16.82 -4.80 30.56
N ASP A 228 16.96 -6.07 30.24
CA ASP A 228 15.81 -6.97 30.10
C ASP A 228 15.27 -7.48 31.44
N VAL A 229 14.24 -8.33 31.38
CA VAL A 229 13.62 -8.90 32.59
C VAL A 229 14.49 -9.95 33.28
N GLN A 230 15.50 -10.50 32.60
CA GLN A 230 16.49 -11.42 33.16
C GLN A 230 17.63 -10.68 33.89
N GLY A 231 17.76 -9.38 33.66
CA GLY A 231 18.81 -8.54 34.23
C GLY A 231 20.00 -8.33 33.31
N ASP A 232 19.91 -8.83 32.07
CA ASP A 232 20.96 -8.67 31.06
C ASP A 232 20.88 -7.30 30.38
N ASP A 233 22.03 -6.66 30.19
CA ASP A 233 22.13 -5.33 29.56
C ASP A 233 22.43 -5.47 28.06
N HIS A 234 21.55 -4.85 27.25
CA HIS A 234 21.64 -4.88 25.79
C HIS A 234 21.89 -3.49 25.22
N LEU A 235 22.92 -3.39 24.37
CA LEU A 235 23.26 -2.16 23.66
C LEU A 235 22.42 -2.04 22.37
N ILE A 236 21.62 -0.99 22.27
CA ILE A 236 20.77 -0.71 21.12
C ILE A 236 21.15 0.64 20.52
N PRO A 237 21.62 0.71 19.25
CA PRO A 237 21.87 1.98 18.58
C PRO A 237 20.58 2.80 18.45
N LEU A 238 20.62 4.10 18.77
CA LEU A 238 19.46 4.99 18.63
C LEU A 238 18.99 5.10 17.17
N ALA A 239 19.88 4.88 16.20
CA ALA A 239 19.53 4.80 14.79
C ALA A 239 18.50 3.70 14.45
N GLN A 240 18.43 2.64 15.26
CA GLN A 240 17.44 1.56 15.11
C GLN A 240 16.11 1.86 15.81
N VAL A 241 16.05 2.86 16.68
CA VAL A 241 14.86 3.20 17.47
C VAL A 241 13.99 4.18 16.70
N VAL A 242 12.74 3.82 16.47
CA VAL A 242 11.70 4.68 15.84
C VAL A 242 10.99 5.53 16.89
N ALA A 243 10.63 4.92 18.03
CA ALA A 243 9.96 5.59 19.13
C ALA A 243 10.27 4.90 20.45
N ALA A 244 10.25 5.67 21.54
CA ALA A 244 10.43 5.19 22.91
C ALA A 244 9.39 5.82 23.81
N TRP A 245 8.66 4.99 24.60
CA TRP A 245 7.62 5.48 25.52
C TRP A 245 7.43 4.54 26.72
N TYR A 246 6.80 5.08 27.77
CA TYR A 246 6.47 4.34 28.99
C TYR A 246 4.95 4.11 29.06
N PRO A 247 4.41 3.00 28.55
CA PRO A 247 2.96 2.81 28.39
C PRO A 247 2.18 2.85 29.70
N ASN A 248 2.80 2.40 30.82
CA ASN A 248 2.17 2.32 32.13
C ASN A 248 2.10 3.67 32.86
N SER A 249 2.93 4.64 32.48
CA SER A 249 2.96 5.99 33.09
C SER A 249 2.18 7.04 32.28
N LEU A 250 1.73 6.70 31.05
CA LEU A 250 1.02 7.64 30.18
C LEU A 250 -0.34 8.04 30.76
N SER A 251 -0.59 9.34 30.86
CA SER A 251 -1.93 9.90 31.10
C SER A 251 -2.87 9.64 29.92
N LEU A 252 -4.18 9.74 30.11
CA LEU A 252 -5.16 9.54 29.02
C LEU A 252 -4.91 10.46 27.82
N GLY A 253 -4.57 11.74 28.07
CA GLY A 253 -4.24 12.69 26.99
C GLY A 253 -3.01 12.27 26.21
N GLN A 254 -1.96 11.80 26.87
CA GLN A 254 -0.75 11.29 26.23
C GLN A 254 -1.01 9.99 25.47
N LYS A 255 -1.88 9.10 25.97
CA LYS A 255 -2.31 7.89 25.24
C LYS A 255 -3.02 8.23 23.93
N ILE A 256 -3.93 9.22 23.95
CA ILE A 256 -4.61 9.69 22.74
C ILE A 256 -3.62 10.33 21.78
N GLY A 257 -2.70 11.15 22.27
CA GLY A 257 -1.64 11.74 21.44
C GLY A 257 -0.75 10.68 20.77
N HIS A 258 -0.32 9.68 21.54
CA HIS A 258 0.46 8.54 21.04
C HIS A 258 -0.34 7.74 20.00
N PHE A 259 -1.61 7.42 20.28
CA PHE A 259 -2.52 6.74 19.37
C PHE A 259 -2.64 7.46 18.02
N LEU A 260 -2.87 8.77 18.02
CA LEU A 260 -2.96 9.57 16.80
C LEU A 260 -1.62 9.60 16.04
N SER A 261 -0.50 9.68 16.78
CA SER A 261 0.83 9.63 16.15
C SER A 261 1.13 8.28 15.50
N GLN A 262 0.71 7.17 16.11
CA GLN A 262 0.86 5.83 15.55
C GLN A 262 0.01 5.63 14.28
N ILE A 263 -1.25 6.12 14.27
CA ILE A 263 -2.08 6.11 13.05
C ILE A 263 -1.42 6.95 11.96
N TRP A 264 -0.93 8.15 12.30
CA TRP A 264 -0.26 9.00 11.33
C TRP A 264 0.99 8.34 10.76
N GLN A 265 1.84 7.75 11.61
CA GLN A 265 3.01 6.99 11.19
C GLN A 265 2.62 5.82 10.27
N PHE A 266 1.60 5.05 10.63
CA PHE A 266 1.11 3.95 9.80
C PHE A 266 0.72 4.41 8.40
N VAL A 267 0.02 5.54 8.27
CA VAL A 267 -0.43 6.07 6.98
C VAL A 267 0.67 6.77 6.20
N SER A 268 1.59 7.47 6.89
CA SER A 268 2.61 8.35 6.27
C SER A 268 3.97 7.70 6.09
N ASP A 269 4.27 6.64 6.83
CA ASP A 269 5.59 6.02 6.77
C ASP A 269 5.72 5.04 5.60
N SER A 270 6.97 4.91 5.14
CA SER A 270 7.36 3.94 4.14
C SER A 270 8.35 2.95 4.74
N PRO A 271 8.12 1.65 4.65
CA PRO A 271 9.07 0.64 5.11
C PRO A 271 10.43 0.76 4.40
N THR A 272 10.45 1.32 3.19
CA THR A 272 11.66 1.52 2.39
C THR A 272 12.54 2.69 2.86
N SER A 273 11.97 3.63 3.60
CA SER A 273 12.67 4.85 4.04
C SER A 273 13.31 4.73 5.43
N GLY A 274 13.34 3.50 5.99
CA GLY A 274 13.79 3.28 7.36
C GLY A 274 12.78 3.77 8.40
N GLY A 275 11.52 3.87 8.04
CA GLY A 275 10.37 3.99 8.95
C GLY A 275 10.01 2.65 9.59
N SER A 276 8.86 2.58 10.22
CA SER A 276 8.33 1.33 10.79
C SER A 276 8.12 0.29 9.69
N GLU A 277 8.39 -0.99 9.97
CA GLU A 277 8.15 -2.10 9.03
C GLU A 277 6.68 -2.16 8.55
N ASN A 278 5.78 -1.51 9.25
CA ASN A 278 4.33 -1.56 9.06
C ASN A 278 3.74 -0.35 8.31
N GLY A 279 4.57 0.54 7.77
CA GLY A 279 4.08 1.72 7.03
C GLY A 279 3.26 1.36 5.79
N ALA A 280 2.15 2.05 5.55
CA ALA A 280 1.22 1.76 4.46
C ALA A 280 1.32 2.72 3.27
N LEU A 281 2.10 3.81 3.37
CA LEU A 281 2.17 4.86 2.33
C LEU A 281 2.43 4.33 0.91
N PRO A 282 3.44 3.46 0.68
CA PRO A 282 3.69 2.96 -0.67
C PRO A 282 2.55 2.09 -1.21
N ALA A 283 1.87 1.35 -0.32
CA ALA A 283 0.73 0.53 -0.71
C ALA A 283 -0.51 1.37 -1.00
N ILE A 284 -0.76 2.45 -0.24
CA ILE A 284 -1.80 3.45 -0.52
C ILE A 284 -1.55 4.07 -1.90
N PHE A 285 -0.32 4.59 -2.08
CA PHE A 285 0.09 5.24 -3.31
C PHE A 285 -0.05 4.32 -4.52
N GLY A 286 0.48 3.09 -4.42
CA GLY A 286 0.43 2.12 -5.51
C GLY A 286 -1.01 1.68 -5.83
N THR A 287 -1.87 1.48 -4.81
CA THR A 287 -3.30 1.16 -5.02
C THR A 287 -4.02 2.28 -5.77
N VAL A 288 -3.87 3.53 -5.33
CA VAL A 288 -4.53 4.68 -5.96
C VAL A 288 -4.01 4.91 -7.37
N LEU A 289 -2.69 4.93 -7.55
CA LEU A 289 -2.07 5.14 -8.86
C LEU A 289 -2.48 4.07 -9.87
N MET A 290 -2.46 2.80 -9.47
CA MET A 290 -2.86 1.68 -10.32
C MET A 290 -4.34 1.80 -10.74
N VAL A 291 -5.25 2.14 -9.81
CA VAL A 291 -6.68 2.32 -10.11
C VAL A 291 -6.90 3.51 -11.06
N LEU A 292 -6.17 4.62 -10.87
CA LEU A 292 -6.25 5.77 -11.77
C LEU A 292 -5.75 5.41 -13.18
N LEU A 293 -4.62 4.73 -13.27
CA LEU A 293 -4.06 4.31 -14.56
C LEU A 293 -4.99 3.33 -15.29
N MET A 294 -5.52 2.33 -14.56
CA MET A 294 -6.54 1.41 -15.08
C MET A 294 -7.75 2.18 -15.60
N SER A 295 -8.23 3.19 -14.86
CA SER A 295 -9.41 3.99 -15.23
C SER A 295 -9.21 4.76 -16.53
N VAL A 296 -8.00 5.33 -16.73
CA VAL A 296 -7.62 6.03 -17.96
C VAL A 296 -7.62 5.07 -19.17
N ILE A 297 -7.26 3.81 -18.96
CA ILE A 297 -7.20 2.79 -20.02
C ILE A 297 -8.60 2.22 -20.30
N VAL A 298 -9.33 1.80 -19.26
CA VAL A 298 -10.59 1.05 -19.43
C VAL A 298 -11.72 1.93 -19.96
N MET A 299 -11.74 3.21 -19.58
CA MET A 299 -12.85 4.09 -19.95
C MET A 299 -12.95 4.31 -21.46
N PRO A 300 -11.90 4.74 -22.20
CA PRO A 300 -11.97 4.89 -23.65
C PRO A 300 -12.29 3.56 -24.36
N LEU A 301 -11.60 2.48 -23.94
CA LEU A 301 -11.79 1.17 -24.56
C LEU A 301 -13.23 0.66 -24.37
N GLY A 302 -13.77 0.78 -23.16
CA GLY A 302 -15.14 0.34 -22.84
C GLY A 302 -16.20 1.16 -23.56
N VAL A 303 -16.02 2.49 -23.63
CA VAL A 303 -16.95 3.37 -24.35
C VAL A 303 -16.93 3.10 -25.86
N VAL A 304 -15.76 2.98 -26.47
CA VAL A 304 -15.64 2.66 -27.91
C VAL A 304 -16.28 1.32 -28.22
N ALA A 305 -16.03 0.29 -27.39
CA ALA A 305 -16.64 -1.03 -27.59
C ALA A 305 -18.16 -0.98 -27.43
N ALA A 306 -18.68 -0.27 -26.42
CA ALA A 306 -20.13 -0.12 -26.19
C ALA A 306 -20.82 0.64 -27.33
N VAL A 307 -20.21 1.73 -27.79
CA VAL A 307 -20.70 2.52 -28.93
C VAL A 307 -20.73 1.65 -30.20
N TRP A 308 -19.68 0.90 -30.45
CA TRP A 308 -19.68 -0.01 -31.60
C TRP A 308 -20.77 -1.07 -31.51
N LEU A 309 -20.93 -1.70 -30.36
CA LEU A 309 -21.96 -2.73 -30.12
C LEU A 309 -23.38 -2.18 -30.21
N HIS A 310 -23.61 -0.92 -29.79
CA HIS A 310 -24.95 -0.32 -29.76
C HIS A 310 -25.34 0.38 -31.07
N GLU A 311 -24.43 1.19 -31.64
CA GLU A 311 -24.78 2.09 -32.76
C GLU A 311 -24.42 1.49 -34.14
N TYR A 312 -23.32 0.72 -34.23
CA TYR A 312 -22.78 0.25 -35.51
C TYR A 312 -22.95 -1.25 -35.76
N ALA A 313 -22.98 -2.04 -34.68
CA ALA A 313 -23.06 -3.48 -34.84
C ALA A 313 -24.46 -3.92 -35.29
N GLY A 314 -24.56 -4.53 -36.47
CA GLY A 314 -25.79 -5.09 -36.98
C GLY A 314 -26.29 -6.26 -36.12
N ARG A 315 -27.58 -6.67 -36.33
CA ARG A 315 -28.18 -7.81 -35.62
C ARG A 315 -27.74 -9.16 -36.21
N ASN A 316 -26.43 -9.41 -36.29
CA ASN A 316 -25.85 -10.62 -36.87
C ASN A 316 -25.50 -11.63 -35.77
N ALA A 317 -25.24 -12.87 -36.18
CA ALA A 317 -24.77 -13.93 -35.27
C ALA A 317 -23.44 -13.59 -34.59
N LEU A 318 -22.52 -12.92 -35.31
CA LEU A 318 -21.21 -12.47 -34.80
C LEU A 318 -21.37 -11.43 -33.66
N THR A 319 -22.22 -10.42 -33.85
CA THR A 319 -22.51 -9.41 -32.82
C THR A 319 -23.10 -10.04 -31.56
N ARG A 320 -24.00 -11.02 -31.76
CA ARG A 320 -24.59 -11.78 -30.65
C ARG A 320 -23.50 -12.56 -29.89
N LEU A 321 -22.60 -13.22 -30.63
CA LEU A 321 -21.48 -13.95 -30.04
C LEU A 321 -20.56 -13.03 -29.23
N VAL A 322 -20.19 -11.86 -29.77
CA VAL A 322 -19.35 -10.87 -29.08
C VAL A 322 -20.05 -10.38 -27.80
N ARG A 323 -21.35 -10.08 -27.84
CA ARG A 323 -22.11 -9.64 -26.66
C ARG A 323 -22.16 -10.73 -25.58
N ILE A 324 -22.37 -11.99 -25.97
CA ILE A 324 -22.33 -13.13 -25.05
C ILE A 324 -20.92 -13.28 -24.45
N ALA A 325 -19.88 -13.13 -25.28
CA ALA A 325 -18.49 -13.20 -24.83
C ALA A 325 -18.17 -12.11 -23.80
N VAL A 326 -18.56 -10.85 -24.06
CA VAL A 326 -18.37 -9.73 -23.11
C VAL A 326 -19.04 -9.98 -21.78
N VAL A 327 -20.29 -10.47 -21.79
CA VAL A 327 -21.00 -10.76 -20.54
C VAL A 327 -20.36 -11.93 -19.79
N ASN A 328 -19.95 -12.99 -20.50
CA ASN A 328 -19.30 -14.15 -19.88
C ASN A 328 -17.89 -13.83 -19.36
N LEU A 329 -17.20 -12.88 -19.97
CA LEU A 329 -15.88 -12.43 -19.52
C LEU A 329 -15.94 -11.89 -18.09
N ALA A 330 -17.04 -11.24 -17.68
CA ALA A 330 -17.25 -10.79 -16.31
C ALA A 330 -17.31 -11.94 -15.28
N GLY A 331 -17.65 -13.15 -15.70
CA GLY A 331 -17.73 -14.35 -14.85
C GLY A 331 -16.42 -15.14 -14.71
N VAL A 332 -15.37 -14.77 -15.45
CA VAL A 332 -14.08 -15.46 -15.37
C VAL A 332 -13.40 -15.17 -14.04
N PRO A 333 -12.85 -16.18 -13.32
CA PRO A 333 -12.10 -15.96 -12.09
C PRO A 333 -10.94 -14.98 -12.29
N SER A 334 -10.78 -14.03 -11.36
CA SER A 334 -9.81 -12.93 -11.51
C SER A 334 -8.36 -13.40 -11.65
N ILE A 335 -7.99 -14.52 -11.03
CA ILE A 335 -6.64 -15.11 -11.14
C ILE A 335 -6.29 -15.49 -12.58
N VAL A 336 -7.27 -15.89 -13.39
CA VAL A 336 -7.08 -16.27 -14.82
C VAL A 336 -6.61 -15.06 -15.62
N TYR A 337 -7.15 -13.86 -15.31
CA TYR A 337 -6.65 -12.63 -15.91
C TYR A 337 -5.19 -12.34 -15.53
N GLY A 338 -4.79 -12.68 -14.30
CA GLY A 338 -3.39 -12.57 -13.89
C GLY A 338 -2.47 -13.49 -14.68
N VAL A 339 -2.87 -14.74 -14.91
CA VAL A 339 -2.10 -15.68 -15.75
C VAL A 339 -2.05 -15.21 -17.20
N PHE A 340 -3.17 -14.71 -17.73
CA PHE A 340 -3.21 -14.10 -19.07
C PHE A 340 -2.29 -12.86 -19.13
N GLY A 341 -2.35 -11.99 -18.14
CA GLY A 341 -1.49 -10.81 -18.06
C GLY A 341 -0.01 -11.16 -18.05
N LEU A 342 0.37 -12.18 -17.29
CA LEU A 342 1.74 -12.68 -17.25
C LEU A 342 2.19 -13.25 -18.63
N GLY A 343 1.39 -14.14 -19.21
CA GLY A 343 1.75 -14.81 -20.47
C GLY A 343 1.70 -13.88 -21.69
N PHE A 344 0.62 -13.11 -21.81
CA PHE A 344 0.38 -12.29 -22.98
C PHE A 344 1.00 -10.89 -22.87
N PHE A 345 0.72 -10.15 -21.78
CA PHE A 345 1.24 -8.80 -21.68
C PHE A 345 2.75 -8.77 -21.38
N ILE A 346 3.20 -9.54 -20.38
CA ILE A 346 4.58 -9.45 -19.92
C ILE A 346 5.51 -10.23 -20.87
N TRP A 347 5.26 -11.53 -21.05
CA TRP A 347 6.21 -12.36 -21.83
C TRP A 347 6.15 -12.10 -23.31
N LEU A 348 4.94 -12.01 -23.91
CA LEU A 348 4.82 -11.81 -25.35
C LEU A 348 5.01 -10.34 -25.73
N ILE A 349 4.18 -9.42 -25.22
CA ILE A 349 4.24 -8.00 -25.62
C ILE A 349 5.48 -7.34 -24.99
N GLY A 350 5.68 -7.46 -23.68
CA GLY A 350 6.81 -6.84 -22.98
C GLY A 350 8.15 -7.35 -23.48
N GLY A 351 8.30 -8.67 -23.66
CA GLY A 351 9.51 -9.25 -24.24
C GLY A 351 9.77 -8.78 -25.66
N THR A 352 8.73 -8.61 -26.49
CA THR A 352 8.87 -8.06 -27.85
C THR A 352 9.27 -6.58 -27.83
N LEU A 353 8.67 -5.78 -26.90
CA LEU A 353 9.04 -4.38 -26.73
C LEU A 353 10.51 -4.23 -26.31
N ASP A 354 10.98 -5.08 -25.40
CA ASP A 354 12.37 -5.06 -24.94
C ASP A 354 13.33 -5.41 -26.08
N GLN A 355 12.99 -6.38 -26.93
CA GLN A 355 13.80 -6.72 -28.08
C GLN A 355 13.86 -5.60 -29.13
N LEU A 356 12.74 -4.90 -29.37
CA LEU A 356 12.65 -3.86 -30.40
C LEU A 356 13.21 -2.51 -29.96
N PHE A 357 12.90 -2.09 -28.72
CA PHE A 357 13.18 -0.73 -28.24
C PHE A 357 14.23 -0.69 -27.11
N PHE A 358 14.34 -1.75 -26.31
CA PHE A 358 15.19 -1.81 -25.13
C PHE A 358 16.24 -2.92 -25.19
N SER A 359 16.67 -3.30 -26.40
CA SER A 359 17.65 -4.38 -26.61
C SER A 359 18.98 -4.16 -25.87
N ARG A 360 19.30 -2.91 -25.49
CA ARG A 360 20.49 -2.55 -24.72
C ARG A 360 20.39 -2.93 -23.25
N SER A 361 19.18 -2.98 -22.70
CA SER A 361 18.95 -3.35 -21.30
C SER A 361 19.04 -4.85 -21.08
N LEU A 362 19.03 -5.64 -22.14
CA LEU A 362 19.18 -7.09 -22.04
C LEU A 362 20.59 -7.47 -21.57
N PRO A 363 20.76 -8.45 -20.64
CA PRO A 363 19.76 -9.45 -20.24
C PRO A 363 18.75 -8.99 -19.15
N ASN A 364 18.76 -7.74 -18.71
CA ASN A 364 17.81 -7.21 -17.72
C ASN A 364 16.62 -6.56 -18.45
N PRO A 365 15.50 -7.29 -18.65
CA PRO A 365 14.37 -6.75 -19.40
C PRO A 365 13.69 -5.62 -18.62
N THR A 366 13.22 -4.58 -19.32
CA THR A 366 12.51 -3.43 -18.77
C THR A 366 11.01 -3.73 -18.70
N PHE A 367 10.39 -4.01 -19.84
CA PHE A 367 8.96 -4.30 -19.96
C PHE A 367 8.64 -5.81 -19.97
N GLY A 368 9.59 -6.68 -20.18
CA GLY A 368 9.47 -8.14 -20.05
C GLY A 368 9.40 -8.62 -18.59
N THR A 369 9.26 -7.69 -17.64
CA THR A 369 9.10 -7.97 -16.19
C THR A 369 7.74 -7.48 -15.67
N PRO A 370 7.22 -8.10 -14.58
CA PRO A 370 6.03 -7.60 -13.92
C PRO A 370 6.18 -6.13 -13.46
N GLY A 371 5.17 -5.29 -13.77
CA GLY A 371 5.22 -3.86 -13.48
C GLY A 371 3.83 -3.20 -13.45
N LEU A 372 3.81 -1.91 -13.14
CA LEU A 372 2.60 -1.12 -12.98
C LEU A 372 1.73 -1.08 -14.25
N LEU A 373 2.36 -0.96 -15.44
CA LEU A 373 1.64 -0.93 -16.71
C LEU A 373 0.84 -2.20 -16.96
N TRP A 374 1.47 -3.34 -16.76
CA TRP A 374 0.85 -4.64 -17.00
C TRP A 374 -0.24 -4.95 -15.99
N ALA A 375 -0.05 -4.52 -14.75
CA ALA A 375 -1.07 -4.61 -13.71
C ALA A 375 -2.31 -3.77 -14.08
N ALA A 376 -2.11 -2.53 -14.52
CA ALA A 376 -3.20 -1.65 -14.95
C ALA A 376 -3.95 -2.19 -16.17
N LEU A 377 -3.23 -2.73 -17.18
CA LEU A 377 -3.82 -3.36 -18.37
C LEU A 377 -4.62 -4.63 -18.01
N THR A 378 -4.07 -5.46 -17.14
CA THR A 378 -4.75 -6.69 -16.68
C THR A 378 -6.05 -6.37 -15.96
N LEU A 379 -6.04 -5.36 -15.06
CA LEU A 379 -7.25 -4.90 -14.39
C LEU A 379 -8.21 -4.16 -15.31
N ALA A 380 -7.71 -3.41 -16.29
CA ALA A 380 -8.54 -2.81 -17.31
C ALA A 380 -9.31 -3.87 -18.10
N LEU A 381 -8.64 -4.96 -18.49
CA LEU A 381 -9.29 -6.08 -19.17
C LEU A 381 -10.35 -6.77 -18.29
N LEU A 382 -10.05 -6.96 -17.01
CA LEU A 382 -10.98 -7.55 -16.02
C LEU A 382 -12.23 -6.69 -15.81
N THR A 383 -12.10 -5.36 -15.83
CA THR A 383 -13.19 -4.41 -15.56
C THR A 383 -13.88 -3.92 -16.83
N LEU A 384 -13.30 -4.19 -18.00
CA LEU A 384 -13.82 -3.78 -19.30
C LEU A 384 -15.30 -4.16 -19.53
N PRO A 385 -15.75 -5.38 -19.23
CA PRO A 385 -17.15 -5.77 -19.39
C PRO A 385 -18.11 -4.88 -18.58
N VAL A 386 -17.72 -4.48 -17.38
CA VAL A 386 -18.54 -3.62 -16.50
C VAL A 386 -18.79 -2.25 -17.16
N VAL A 387 -17.73 -1.65 -17.72
CA VAL A 387 -17.81 -0.36 -18.40
C VAL A 387 -18.62 -0.47 -19.70
N ILE A 388 -18.42 -1.55 -20.47
CA ILE A 388 -19.17 -1.80 -21.71
C ILE A 388 -20.66 -1.88 -21.42
N VAL A 389 -21.07 -2.76 -20.49
CA VAL A 389 -22.48 -2.99 -20.16
C VAL A 389 -23.13 -1.72 -19.61
N ALA A 390 -22.49 -1.03 -18.67
CA ALA A 390 -23.03 0.21 -18.12
C ALA A 390 -23.18 1.32 -19.18
N THR A 391 -22.24 1.42 -20.12
CA THR A 391 -22.31 2.38 -21.22
C THR A 391 -23.39 2.00 -22.22
N GLU A 392 -23.52 0.72 -22.59
CA GLU A 392 -24.56 0.22 -23.49
C GLU A 392 -25.97 0.44 -22.90
N GLU A 393 -26.15 0.19 -21.60
CA GLU A 393 -27.40 0.53 -20.90
C GLU A 393 -27.69 2.05 -20.91
N GLY A 394 -26.66 2.88 -20.77
CA GLY A 394 -26.78 4.32 -20.87
C GLY A 394 -27.24 4.78 -22.25
N LEU A 395 -26.62 4.22 -23.30
CA LEU A 395 -26.97 4.53 -24.69
C LEU A 395 -28.40 4.07 -25.04
N SER A 396 -28.83 2.93 -24.50
CA SER A 396 -30.20 2.39 -24.75
C SER A 396 -31.32 3.22 -24.10
N ARG A 397 -30.99 4.03 -23.09
CA ARG A 397 -31.97 4.93 -22.42
C ARG A 397 -32.22 6.24 -23.15
N ILE A 398 -31.40 6.54 -24.16
CA ILE A 398 -31.52 7.78 -24.93
C ILE A 398 -32.62 7.61 -25.98
N PRO A 399 -33.68 8.46 -25.97
CA PRO A 399 -34.79 8.35 -26.89
C PRO A 399 -34.38 8.51 -28.36
N ASP A 400 -34.93 7.68 -29.24
CA ASP A 400 -34.62 7.69 -30.68
C ASP A 400 -34.99 9.01 -31.38
N ASN A 401 -36.01 9.71 -30.87
CA ASN A 401 -36.40 11.02 -31.41
C ASN A 401 -35.27 12.08 -31.33
N LEU A 402 -34.40 12.01 -30.35
CA LEU A 402 -33.22 12.92 -30.27
C LEU A 402 -32.21 12.64 -31.39
N ARG A 403 -32.00 11.35 -31.71
CA ARG A 403 -31.14 10.93 -32.81
C ARG A 403 -31.72 11.35 -34.15
N GLN A 404 -33.02 11.03 -34.36
CA GLN A 404 -33.72 11.39 -35.58
C GLN A 404 -33.84 12.90 -35.78
N GLY A 405 -34.08 13.65 -34.72
CA GLY A 405 -34.10 15.14 -34.77
C GLY A 405 -32.78 15.73 -35.21
N SER A 406 -31.63 15.21 -34.67
CA SER A 406 -30.30 15.66 -35.08
C SER A 406 -30.02 15.36 -36.56
N LEU A 407 -30.36 14.15 -37.01
CA LEU A 407 -30.20 13.74 -38.42
C LEU A 407 -31.08 14.56 -39.35
N ALA A 408 -32.33 14.87 -38.93
CA ALA A 408 -33.27 15.73 -39.70
C ALA A 408 -32.77 17.18 -39.86
N LEU A 409 -31.96 17.64 -38.94
CA LEU A 409 -31.28 18.96 -39.05
C LEU A 409 -30.01 18.91 -39.93
N GLY A 410 -29.71 17.77 -40.55
CA GLY A 410 -28.60 17.58 -41.49
C GLY A 410 -27.27 17.16 -40.84
N ALA A 411 -27.28 16.82 -39.56
CA ALA A 411 -26.08 16.28 -38.94
C ALA A 411 -25.75 14.85 -39.45
N THR A 412 -24.48 14.53 -39.55
CA THR A 412 -24.01 13.18 -39.86
C THR A 412 -24.20 12.25 -38.65
N GLN A 413 -24.16 10.94 -38.87
CA GLN A 413 -24.23 9.96 -37.76
C GLN A 413 -23.12 10.17 -36.72
N ALA A 414 -21.90 10.48 -37.17
CA ALA A 414 -20.77 10.75 -36.29
C ALA A 414 -20.98 12.03 -35.47
N GLU A 415 -21.49 13.11 -36.08
CA GLU A 415 -21.80 14.35 -35.36
C GLU A 415 -22.91 14.16 -34.35
N THR A 416 -23.98 13.45 -34.73
CA THR A 416 -25.08 13.08 -33.80
C THR A 416 -24.53 12.29 -32.60
N LEU A 417 -23.65 11.31 -32.86
CA LEU A 417 -23.03 10.51 -31.81
C LEU A 417 -22.19 11.38 -30.85
N TRP A 418 -21.26 12.17 -31.39
CA TRP A 418 -20.32 12.94 -30.57
C TRP A 418 -20.94 14.15 -29.87
N ARG A 419 -21.92 14.83 -30.50
CA ARG A 419 -22.48 16.09 -29.98
C ARG A 419 -23.80 15.91 -29.22
N VAL A 420 -24.52 14.81 -29.44
CA VAL A 420 -25.82 14.57 -28.81
C VAL A 420 -25.82 13.32 -27.95
N VAL A 421 -25.48 12.17 -28.53
CA VAL A 421 -25.64 10.87 -27.85
C VAL A 421 -24.63 10.68 -26.73
N LEU A 422 -23.33 10.84 -27.01
CA LEU A 422 -22.28 10.63 -26.01
C LEU A 422 -22.39 11.58 -24.81
N PRO A 423 -22.62 12.89 -24.96
CA PRO A 423 -22.82 13.77 -23.82
C PRO A 423 -23.98 13.36 -22.91
N LEU A 424 -25.09 12.88 -23.49
CA LEU A 424 -26.24 12.38 -22.75
C LEU A 424 -25.96 11.05 -22.04
N ALA A 425 -25.03 10.23 -22.55
CA ALA A 425 -24.61 8.97 -21.96
C ALA A 425 -23.56 9.12 -20.86
N VAL A 426 -22.88 10.27 -20.73
CA VAL A 426 -21.79 10.50 -19.74
C VAL A 426 -22.16 10.07 -18.31
N PRO A 427 -23.36 10.34 -17.76
CA PRO A 427 -23.70 9.92 -16.41
C PRO A 427 -23.70 8.39 -16.23
N ALA A 428 -24.09 7.64 -17.27
CA ALA A 428 -24.07 6.17 -17.24
C ALA A 428 -22.63 5.63 -17.38
N MET A 429 -21.82 6.22 -18.27
CA MET A 429 -20.40 5.91 -18.41
C MET A 429 -19.66 6.10 -17.10
N LEU A 430 -19.88 7.22 -16.40
CA LEU A 430 -19.28 7.48 -15.09
C LEU A 430 -19.78 6.50 -14.03
N THR A 431 -21.00 6.01 -14.12
CA THR A 431 -21.49 4.96 -13.22
C THR A 431 -20.73 3.65 -13.46
N GLY A 432 -20.51 3.28 -14.73
CA GLY A 432 -19.66 2.12 -15.09
C GLY A 432 -18.23 2.26 -14.57
N LEU A 433 -17.65 3.46 -14.68
CA LEU A 433 -16.31 3.74 -14.14
C LEU A 433 -16.27 3.58 -12.61
N ILE A 434 -17.24 4.12 -11.87
CA ILE A 434 -17.33 3.99 -10.42
C ILE A 434 -17.35 2.52 -10.01
N LEU A 435 -18.15 1.70 -10.69
CA LEU A 435 -18.22 0.26 -10.43
C LEU A 435 -16.90 -0.45 -10.76
N ALA A 436 -16.26 -0.08 -11.86
CA ALA A 436 -14.95 -0.60 -12.24
C ALA A 436 -13.85 -0.24 -11.23
N VAL A 437 -13.82 1.00 -10.75
CA VAL A 437 -12.88 1.48 -9.71
C VAL A 437 -13.07 0.72 -8.40
N ALA A 438 -14.33 0.58 -7.94
CA ALA A 438 -14.63 -0.14 -6.70
C ALA A 438 -14.18 -1.61 -6.78
N ARG A 439 -14.38 -2.26 -7.93
CA ARG A 439 -13.94 -3.63 -8.16
C ARG A 439 -12.41 -3.73 -8.19
N ALA A 440 -11.76 -2.92 -9.03
CA ALA A 440 -10.31 -2.97 -9.24
C ALA A 440 -9.51 -2.73 -7.97
N ALA A 441 -9.93 -1.77 -7.12
CA ALA A 441 -9.23 -1.45 -5.88
C ALA A 441 -9.24 -2.60 -4.87
N GLY A 442 -10.21 -3.52 -4.93
CA GLY A 442 -10.29 -4.69 -4.07
C GLY A 442 -9.61 -5.96 -4.64
N GLU A 443 -9.23 -5.96 -5.91
CA GLU A 443 -8.67 -7.15 -6.57
C GLU A 443 -7.18 -7.32 -6.24
N THR A 444 -6.83 -8.46 -5.68
CA THR A 444 -5.43 -8.78 -5.30
C THR A 444 -4.85 -9.94 -6.12
N ALA A 445 -5.65 -10.98 -6.38
CA ALA A 445 -5.17 -12.22 -6.99
C ALA A 445 -4.47 -12.05 -8.35
N PRO A 446 -5.01 -11.31 -9.34
CA PRO A 446 -4.32 -11.11 -10.61
C PRO A 446 -3.04 -10.27 -10.43
N LEU A 447 -3.04 -9.32 -9.50
CA LEU A 447 -1.94 -8.40 -9.29
C LEU A 447 -0.68 -9.08 -8.75
N MET A 448 -0.82 -10.16 -7.97
CA MET A 448 0.30 -10.96 -7.47
C MET A 448 1.17 -11.53 -8.60
N LEU A 449 0.59 -11.76 -9.76
CA LEU A 449 1.29 -12.33 -10.92
C LEU A 449 1.91 -11.26 -11.82
N VAL A 450 1.35 -10.04 -11.84
CA VAL A 450 1.68 -9.05 -12.87
C VAL A 450 2.41 -7.80 -12.38
N GLY A 451 2.70 -7.66 -11.08
CA GLY A 451 3.49 -6.49 -10.68
C GLY A 451 3.53 -6.11 -9.20
N VAL A 452 2.72 -6.74 -8.36
CA VAL A 452 2.70 -6.41 -6.93
C VAL A 452 3.79 -7.15 -6.18
N VAL A 453 4.46 -6.44 -5.28
CA VAL A 453 5.52 -6.98 -4.40
C VAL A 453 5.30 -6.53 -2.95
N LYS A 454 5.94 -7.27 -2.02
CA LYS A 454 5.89 -6.99 -0.58
C LYS A 454 6.54 -5.66 -0.21
N MET A 455 7.69 -5.36 -0.82
CA MET A 455 8.45 -4.14 -0.59
C MET A 455 8.99 -3.62 -1.91
N VAL A 456 8.94 -2.31 -2.09
CA VAL A 456 9.55 -1.63 -3.24
C VAL A 456 10.71 -0.76 -2.77
N PRO A 457 11.86 -0.74 -3.47
CA PRO A 457 12.96 0.16 -3.15
C PRO A 457 12.59 1.62 -3.43
N GLU A 458 11.79 1.85 -4.48
CA GLU A 458 11.39 3.17 -4.95
C GLU A 458 9.93 3.17 -5.39
N LEU A 459 9.28 4.33 -5.25
CA LEU A 459 7.93 4.51 -5.76
C LEU A 459 7.91 4.56 -7.30
N PRO A 460 6.78 4.22 -7.95
CA PRO A 460 6.63 4.38 -9.39
C PRO A 460 6.66 5.82 -9.89
N VAL A 461 6.59 6.80 -8.98
CA VAL A 461 6.72 8.23 -9.29
C VAL A 461 7.87 8.81 -8.48
N ASP A 462 8.80 9.45 -9.16
CA ASP A 462 9.94 10.13 -8.55
C ASP A 462 10.30 11.44 -9.29
N ALA A 463 11.43 12.05 -8.92
CA ALA A 463 11.90 13.31 -9.51
C ALA A 463 12.80 13.11 -10.75
N VAL A 464 12.95 11.88 -11.24
CA VAL A 464 13.79 11.53 -12.40
C VAL A 464 12.89 11.35 -13.63
N PHE A 465 13.28 11.92 -14.76
CA PHE A 465 12.55 11.71 -16.02
C PHE A 465 12.50 10.21 -16.37
N PRO A 466 11.35 9.64 -16.78
CA PRO A 466 10.08 10.27 -17.17
C PRO A 466 9.08 10.59 -16.04
N TYR A 467 9.51 10.67 -14.79
CA TYR A 467 8.73 10.97 -13.58
C TYR A 467 7.71 9.90 -13.18
N LEU A 468 7.11 9.22 -14.13
CA LEU A 468 6.20 8.08 -13.95
C LEU A 468 6.82 6.85 -14.60
N HIS A 469 7.27 5.92 -13.78
CA HIS A 469 7.93 4.68 -14.18
C HIS A 469 6.93 3.54 -14.24
N LEU A 470 6.42 3.26 -15.44
CA LEU A 470 5.39 2.25 -15.69
C LEU A 470 5.91 0.81 -15.61
N ASP A 471 7.21 0.65 -15.73
CA ASP A 471 7.95 -0.62 -15.64
C ASP A 471 8.15 -1.09 -14.20
N ARG A 472 8.14 -0.14 -13.24
CA ARG A 472 8.42 -0.47 -11.84
C ARG A 472 7.32 -1.31 -11.20
N LYS A 473 7.74 -2.21 -10.30
CA LYS A 473 6.85 -2.92 -9.39
C LYS A 473 6.29 -1.96 -8.35
N PHE A 474 5.17 -2.31 -7.76
CA PHE A 474 4.50 -1.46 -6.78
C PHE A 474 3.91 -2.29 -5.62
N MET A 475 3.63 -1.62 -4.51
CA MET A 475 2.90 -2.20 -3.39
C MET A 475 1.40 -1.94 -3.56
N HIS A 476 0.58 -2.88 -3.04
CA HIS A 476 -0.88 -2.77 -3.06
C HIS A 476 -1.47 -3.15 -1.71
N LEU A 477 -2.46 -2.39 -1.23
CA LEU A 477 -3.06 -2.62 0.11
C LEU A 477 -3.67 -4.01 0.26
N GLY A 478 -4.33 -4.53 -0.79
CA GLY A 478 -4.88 -5.88 -0.76
C GLY A 478 -3.80 -6.95 -0.59
N PHE A 479 -2.62 -6.76 -1.22
CA PHE A 479 -1.49 -7.66 -1.04
C PHE A 479 -0.87 -7.51 0.36
N GLN A 480 -0.78 -6.30 0.89
CA GLN A 480 -0.31 -6.07 2.27
C GLN A 480 -1.22 -6.76 3.30
N ILE A 481 -2.54 -6.75 3.10
CA ILE A 481 -3.48 -7.52 3.92
C ILE A 481 -3.16 -9.02 3.84
N TYR A 482 -2.95 -9.55 2.63
CA TYR A 482 -2.61 -10.96 2.43
C TYR A 482 -1.27 -11.32 3.07
N ASP A 483 -0.25 -10.51 2.91
CA ASP A 483 1.09 -10.72 3.49
C ASP A 483 1.01 -10.75 5.04
N LEU A 484 0.36 -9.77 5.65
CA LEU A 484 0.17 -9.71 7.10
C LEU A 484 -0.67 -10.86 7.65
N ALA A 485 -1.70 -11.30 6.90
CA ALA A 485 -2.61 -12.34 7.36
C ALA A 485 -2.06 -13.77 7.22
N PHE A 486 -1.20 -14.03 6.22
CA PHE A 486 -0.79 -15.38 5.84
C PHE A 486 0.72 -15.60 5.77
N GLN A 487 1.52 -14.54 5.56
CA GLN A 487 2.97 -14.64 5.40
C GLN A 487 3.76 -14.04 6.56
N SER A 488 3.08 -13.43 7.53
CA SER A 488 3.73 -12.93 8.72
C SER A 488 4.28 -14.08 9.57
N PRO A 489 5.48 -13.93 10.16
CA PRO A 489 6.03 -14.88 11.12
C PRO A 489 5.13 -15.08 12.35
N ASN A 490 4.30 -14.10 12.68
CA ASN A 490 3.42 -14.09 13.85
C ASN A 490 2.02 -13.56 13.51
N ILE A 491 1.20 -14.42 12.89
CA ILE A 491 -0.16 -14.09 12.43
C ILE A 491 -1.04 -13.54 13.57
N ASP A 492 -0.96 -14.11 14.78
CA ASP A 492 -1.78 -13.67 15.91
C ASP A 492 -1.44 -12.26 16.39
N ALA A 493 -0.16 -11.87 16.32
CA ALA A 493 0.29 -10.55 16.69
C ALA A 493 -0.08 -9.47 15.67
N ASP A 494 0.01 -9.83 14.40
CA ASP A 494 -0.26 -8.89 13.30
C ASP A 494 -1.76 -8.83 12.94
N ARG A 495 -2.58 -9.69 13.53
CA ARG A 495 -4.04 -9.70 13.31
C ARG A 495 -4.71 -8.32 13.47
N PRO A 496 -4.42 -7.50 14.50
CA PRO A 496 -4.98 -6.15 14.58
C PRO A 496 -4.57 -5.24 13.42
N LEU A 497 -3.32 -5.40 12.93
CA LEU A 497 -2.80 -4.63 11.79
C LEU A 497 -3.45 -5.05 10.47
N VAL A 498 -3.80 -6.34 10.32
CA VAL A 498 -4.62 -6.83 9.19
C VAL A 498 -5.96 -6.09 9.13
N TYR A 499 -6.64 -5.96 10.28
CA TYR A 499 -7.91 -5.23 10.35
C TYR A 499 -7.74 -3.74 10.08
N ALA A 500 -6.66 -3.12 10.59
CA ALA A 500 -6.34 -1.72 10.32
C ALA A 500 -6.09 -1.46 8.83
N THR A 501 -5.31 -2.33 8.18
CA THR A 501 -5.03 -2.23 6.74
C THR A 501 -6.29 -2.49 5.90
N ALA A 502 -7.15 -3.43 6.31
CA ALA A 502 -8.44 -3.67 5.66
C ALA A 502 -9.38 -2.45 5.80
N LEU A 503 -9.45 -1.85 6.99
CA LEU A 503 -10.21 -0.62 7.20
C LEU A 503 -9.69 0.52 6.33
N LEU A 504 -8.37 0.67 6.23
CA LEU A 504 -7.72 1.67 5.37
C LEU A 504 -8.06 1.45 3.89
N LEU A 505 -8.03 0.20 3.41
CA LEU A 505 -8.43 -0.15 2.04
C LEU A 505 -9.90 0.24 1.78
N VAL A 506 -10.81 -0.11 2.68
CA VAL A 506 -12.22 0.27 2.58
C VAL A 506 -12.38 1.79 2.57
N ALA A 507 -11.66 2.52 3.42
CA ALA A 507 -11.70 3.98 3.46
C ALA A 507 -11.22 4.62 2.15
N ILE A 508 -10.17 4.06 1.53
CA ILE A 508 -9.67 4.53 0.22
C ILE A 508 -10.68 4.25 -0.88
N ILE A 509 -11.26 3.04 -0.93
CA ILE A 509 -12.30 2.70 -1.92
C ILE A 509 -13.50 3.64 -1.79
N LEU A 510 -13.97 3.89 -0.56
CA LEU A 510 -15.07 4.82 -0.30
C LEU A 510 -14.70 6.25 -0.74
N SER A 511 -13.48 6.70 -0.46
CA SER A 511 -12.98 8.02 -0.85
C SER A 511 -12.92 8.19 -2.37
N LEU A 512 -12.39 7.18 -3.09
CA LEU A 512 -12.35 7.19 -4.55
C LEU A 512 -13.75 7.19 -5.17
N ASN A 513 -14.67 6.37 -4.63
CA ASN A 513 -16.05 6.33 -5.08
C ASN A 513 -16.79 7.64 -4.80
N LEU A 514 -16.57 8.25 -3.63
CA LEU A 514 -17.15 9.55 -3.30
C LEU A 514 -16.64 10.64 -4.24
N LEU A 515 -15.35 10.67 -4.51
CA LEU A 515 -14.74 11.59 -5.48
C LEU A 515 -15.36 11.43 -6.87
N ALA A 516 -15.50 10.21 -7.34
CA ALA A 516 -16.10 9.91 -8.63
C ALA A 516 -17.60 10.27 -8.67
N MET A 517 -18.35 10.08 -7.57
CA MET A 517 -19.75 10.52 -7.46
C MET A 517 -19.89 12.05 -7.48
N VAL A 518 -19.02 12.77 -6.78
CA VAL A 518 -19.00 14.25 -6.80
C VAL A 518 -18.68 14.75 -8.21
N LEU A 519 -17.71 14.13 -8.88
CA LEU A 519 -17.38 14.46 -10.27
C LEU A 519 -18.58 14.22 -11.20
N ARG A 520 -19.26 13.07 -11.08
CA ARG A 520 -20.48 12.76 -11.84
C ARG A 520 -21.58 13.79 -11.60
N HIS A 521 -21.79 14.22 -10.35
CA HIS A 521 -22.82 15.21 -10.02
C HIS A 521 -22.54 16.56 -10.69
N ARG A 522 -21.30 17.05 -10.59
CA ARG A 522 -20.86 18.30 -11.24
C ARG A 522 -20.96 18.27 -12.76
N LEU A 523 -20.68 17.13 -13.39
CA LEU A 523 -20.80 16.97 -14.84
C LEU A 523 -22.25 16.83 -15.32
N ARG A 524 -23.18 16.42 -14.45
CA ARG A 524 -24.59 16.34 -14.75
C ARG A 524 -25.30 17.71 -14.71
N GLU A 525 -24.78 18.65 -13.92
CA GLU A 525 -25.35 19.98 -13.75
C GLU A 525 -24.90 20.98 -14.85
N ARG A 526 -23.91 20.62 -15.63
CA ARG A 526 -23.47 21.35 -16.83
C ARG A 526 -24.15 20.78 -18.08
#